data_d1af2fee58a403ea04875eb49475e479
#
_entry.id   d1af2fee58a403ea04875eb49475e479
#
_cell.length_a   1.000
_cell.length_b   1.000
_cell.length_c   1.000
_cell.angle_alpha   90.00
_cell.angle_beta   90.00
_cell.angle_gamma   90.00
#
_symmetry.space_group_name_H-M   'P 1'
#
loop_
_entity.id
_entity.type
_entity.pdbx_description
1 polymer ?
#
loop_
_entity_poly.entity_id
_entity_poly.type
_entity_poly.pdbx_seq_one_letter_code
_entity_poly.pdbx_strand_id
1 'polypeptide(L)'
;KNDNKQGHTAIAVWLFCKENVMRCPFCSSLDTKVTDSRDTDDGASIRRRRQCLSCNRRFTTYETVEQAPLRVVKKNGSREMFDRNKLRNGLVRACEKRNISSRQIEEIVNSVERTVRNELKQEVPTEVIGNLIMEELRKLDQVAYVRFASVYREFKDLSSFMNELETLMKNGKTEGTDSKNDQN
;
A
#
# COMPACT_ATOMS: atom_id res chain seq x y z
N LYS A 1 -52.78 -35.76 -24.14
CA LYS A 1 -52.41 -35.32 -22.80
C LYS A 1 -50.99 -34.82 -22.93
N ASN A 2 -50.88 -33.52 -22.72
CA ASN A 2 -49.74 -32.69 -23.07
C ASN A 2 -48.61 -32.87 -22.09
N ASP A 3 -47.42 -33.18 -22.60
CA ASP A 3 -46.17 -33.02 -21.88
C ASP A 3 -45.32 -31.98 -22.62
N ASN A 4 -45.37 -30.76 -22.08
CA ASN A 4 -44.64 -29.62 -22.57
C ASN A 4 -43.24 -29.63 -21.88
N LYS A 5 -42.24 -30.17 -22.55
CA LYS A 5 -40.84 -30.06 -22.15
C LYS A 5 -40.29 -28.75 -22.68
N GLN A 6 -40.28 -27.71 -21.84
CA GLN A 6 -39.48 -26.51 -22.04
C GLN A 6 -38.00 -26.82 -21.84
N GLY A 7 -37.30 -27.05 -22.95
CA GLY A 7 -35.85 -27.05 -22.99
C GLY A 7 -35.32 -25.63 -22.85
N HIS A 8 -34.84 -25.26 -21.69
CA HIS A 8 -34.09 -24.00 -21.49
C HIS A 8 -32.73 -24.14 -22.17
N THR A 9 -32.62 -23.49 -23.29
CA THR A 9 -31.39 -23.32 -24.07
C THR A 9 -30.34 -22.52 -23.27
N ALA A 10 -29.40 -23.24 -22.68
CA ALA A 10 -28.20 -22.71 -22.01
C ALA A 10 -27.13 -22.24 -23.03
N ILE A 11 -27.52 -21.62 -24.15
CA ILE A 11 -26.58 -21.28 -25.25
C ILE A 11 -26.30 -19.78 -25.33
N ALA A 12 -26.91 -18.94 -24.49
CA ALA A 12 -26.84 -17.48 -24.67
C ALA A 12 -25.81 -16.73 -23.81
N VAL A 13 -25.05 -17.40 -22.95
CA VAL A 13 -24.07 -16.71 -22.05
C VAL A 13 -22.63 -16.75 -22.58
N TRP A 14 -22.35 -17.52 -23.63
CA TRP A 14 -20.98 -17.70 -24.16
C TRP A 14 -20.52 -16.67 -25.20
N LEU A 15 -21.37 -15.72 -25.58
CA LEU A 15 -21.10 -14.84 -26.74
C LEU A 15 -20.56 -13.44 -26.37
N PHE A 16 -20.27 -13.12 -25.12
CA PHE A 16 -19.86 -11.75 -24.72
C PHE A 16 -18.51 -11.63 -24.01
N CYS A 17 -17.76 -12.69 -23.84
CA CYS A 17 -16.35 -12.56 -23.54
C CYS A 17 -15.54 -12.51 -24.84
N LYS A 18 -15.44 -11.35 -25.48
CA LYS A 18 -14.26 -11.05 -26.27
C LYS A 18 -13.09 -11.15 -25.30
N GLU A 19 -12.46 -12.32 -25.25
CA GLU A 19 -11.20 -12.47 -24.55
C GLU A 19 -10.30 -11.36 -25.06
N ASN A 20 -9.88 -10.44 -24.18
CA ASN A 20 -8.87 -9.46 -24.50
C ASN A 20 -7.57 -10.21 -24.79
N VAL A 21 -7.41 -10.59 -26.04
CA VAL A 21 -6.27 -11.41 -26.50
C VAL A 21 -5.08 -10.50 -26.61
N MET A 22 -4.04 -10.78 -25.83
CA MET A 22 -2.81 -10.03 -25.90
C MET A 22 -2.06 -10.34 -27.22
N ARG A 23 -1.64 -9.30 -27.93
CA ARG A 23 -0.89 -9.44 -29.19
C ARG A 23 0.47 -10.06 -28.92
N CYS A 24 0.88 -10.94 -29.84
CA CYS A 24 2.22 -11.51 -29.82
C CYS A 24 3.28 -10.39 -30.02
N PRO A 25 4.28 -10.24 -29.12
CA PRO A 25 5.30 -9.20 -29.25
C PRO A 25 6.26 -9.44 -30.43
N PHE A 26 6.22 -10.61 -31.06
CA PHE A 26 7.15 -10.96 -32.17
C PHE A 26 6.53 -10.81 -33.55
N CYS A 27 5.24 -11.10 -33.71
CA CYS A 27 4.57 -11.05 -35.02
C CYS A 27 3.24 -10.28 -35.00
N SER A 28 2.89 -9.65 -33.86
CA SER A 28 1.67 -8.86 -33.67
C SER A 28 0.35 -9.62 -33.90
N SER A 29 0.39 -10.95 -34.09
CA SER A 29 -0.82 -11.78 -34.19
C SER A 29 -1.60 -11.74 -32.90
N LEU A 30 -2.93 -11.74 -33.00
CA LEU A 30 -3.86 -11.85 -31.86
C LEU A 30 -4.07 -13.30 -31.42
N ASP A 31 -3.65 -14.26 -32.24
CA ASP A 31 -3.87 -15.67 -31.98
C ASP A 31 -2.83 -16.24 -31.01
N THR A 32 -3.11 -16.10 -29.74
CA THR A 32 -2.25 -16.55 -28.65
C THR A 32 -3.05 -17.35 -27.63
N LYS A 33 -2.44 -18.39 -27.05
CA LYS A 33 -3.03 -19.20 -25.98
C LYS A 33 -2.18 -19.15 -24.70
N VAL A 34 -2.82 -19.22 -23.55
CA VAL A 34 -2.16 -19.41 -22.25
C VAL A 34 -1.80 -20.89 -22.12
N THR A 35 -0.53 -21.17 -21.84
CA THR A 35 -0.03 -22.56 -21.64
C THR A 35 0.21 -22.88 -20.17
N ASP A 36 0.45 -21.87 -19.33
CA ASP A 36 0.69 -22.03 -17.89
C ASP A 36 0.30 -20.72 -17.17
N SER A 37 -0.24 -20.86 -15.96
CA SER A 37 -0.62 -19.72 -15.11
C SER A 37 -0.23 -20.02 -13.67
N ARG A 38 0.51 -19.13 -13.02
CA ARG A 38 0.96 -19.27 -11.64
C ARG A 38 0.91 -17.94 -10.93
N ASP A 39 0.58 -17.96 -9.66
CA ASP A 39 0.71 -16.81 -8.79
C ASP A 39 2.19 -16.46 -8.61
N THR A 40 2.49 -15.19 -8.42
CA THR A 40 3.83 -14.75 -7.98
C THR A 40 3.98 -15.01 -6.49
N ASP A 41 5.22 -15.16 -6.01
CA ASP A 41 5.52 -15.51 -4.61
C ASP A 41 4.97 -14.50 -3.60
N ASP A 42 4.75 -13.25 -4.02
CA ASP A 42 4.14 -12.17 -3.23
C ASP A 42 2.59 -12.16 -3.29
N GLY A 43 1.97 -13.02 -4.11
CA GLY A 43 0.52 -13.08 -4.31
C GLY A 43 -0.08 -11.83 -4.96
N ALA A 44 0.73 -10.87 -5.41
CA ALA A 44 0.28 -9.60 -5.95
C ALA A 44 0.06 -9.61 -7.46
N SER A 45 0.51 -10.67 -8.16
CA SER A 45 0.46 -10.78 -9.61
C SER A 45 0.24 -12.22 -10.05
N ILE A 46 -0.33 -12.38 -11.23
CA ILE A 46 -0.45 -13.68 -11.90
C ILE A 46 0.52 -13.69 -13.09
N ARG A 47 1.47 -14.61 -13.07
CA ARG A 47 2.40 -14.85 -14.17
C ARG A 47 1.78 -15.84 -15.14
N ARG A 48 1.59 -15.44 -16.42
CA ARG A 48 1.08 -16.32 -17.47
C ARG A 48 2.12 -16.56 -18.55
N ARG A 49 2.35 -17.82 -18.86
CA ARG A 49 3.08 -18.22 -20.06
C ARG A 49 2.13 -18.32 -21.23
N ARG A 50 2.45 -17.67 -22.33
CA ARG A 50 1.65 -17.64 -23.56
C ARG A 50 2.46 -18.20 -24.73
N GLN A 51 1.76 -18.80 -25.68
CA GLN A 51 2.30 -19.25 -26.95
C GLN A 51 1.49 -18.63 -28.09
N CYS A 52 2.18 -18.02 -29.04
CA CYS A 52 1.58 -17.55 -30.28
C CYS A 52 1.32 -18.74 -31.20
N LEU A 53 0.11 -18.86 -31.74
CA LEU A 53 -0.24 -19.94 -32.66
C LEU A 53 0.25 -19.68 -34.10
N SER A 54 0.51 -18.40 -34.45
CA SER A 54 1.01 -18.02 -35.77
C SER A 54 2.53 -18.22 -35.92
N CYS A 55 3.34 -17.78 -34.94
CA CYS A 55 4.80 -17.87 -35.02
C CYS A 55 5.42 -18.90 -34.04
N ASN A 56 4.62 -19.61 -33.27
CA ASN A 56 5.00 -20.63 -32.29
C ASN A 56 5.93 -20.14 -31.15
N ARG A 57 6.26 -18.84 -31.09
CA ARG A 57 7.10 -18.28 -30.04
C ARG A 57 6.33 -18.19 -28.73
N ARG A 58 7.08 -18.35 -27.63
CA ARG A 58 6.55 -18.23 -26.27
C ARG A 58 6.96 -16.89 -25.66
N PHE A 59 6.06 -16.31 -24.88
CA PHE A 59 6.31 -15.09 -24.10
C PHE A 59 5.59 -15.16 -22.76
N THR A 60 6.01 -14.35 -21.83
CA THR A 60 5.43 -14.29 -20.49
C THR A 60 4.75 -12.94 -20.32
N THR A 61 3.58 -12.96 -19.67
CA THR A 61 2.86 -11.76 -19.26
C THR A 61 2.60 -11.80 -17.76
N TYR A 62 2.48 -10.63 -17.14
CA TYR A 62 2.07 -10.49 -15.76
C TYR A 62 0.77 -9.71 -15.72
N GLU A 63 -0.21 -10.26 -15.02
CA GLU A 63 -1.41 -9.52 -14.67
C GLU A 63 -1.23 -8.99 -13.26
N THR A 64 -1.28 -7.68 -13.12
CA THR A 64 -1.17 -6.96 -11.86
C THR A 64 -2.41 -6.12 -11.64
N VAL A 65 -2.80 -5.93 -10.40
CA VAL A 65 -3.87 -4.98 -10.08
C VAL A 65 -3.33 -3.57 -10.30
N GLU A 66 -3.95 -2.83 -11.21
CA GLU A 66 -3.61 -1.42 -11.40
C GLU A 66 -4.05 -0.64 -10.17
N GLN A 67 -3.08 -0.04 -9.48
CA GLN A 67 -3.37 0.83 -8.35
C GLN A 67 -3.64 2.24 -8.87
N ALA A 68 -4.78 2.80 -8.47
CA ALA A 68 -5.08 4.20 -8.78
C ALA A 68 -3.95 5.12 -8.28
N PRO A 69 -3.53 6.10 -9.09
CA PRO A 69 -2.48 7.04 -8.69
C PRO A 69 -2.94 7.86 -7.49
N LEU A 70 -2.19 7.79 -6.41
CA LEU A 70 -2.41 8.55 -5.19
C LEU A 70 -1.63 9.87 -5.25
N ARG A 71 -2.33 10.99 -5.07
CA ARG A 71 -1.74 12.33 -5.04
C ARG A 71 -1.68 12.85 -3.62
N VAL A 72 -0.58 13.53 -3.31
CA VAL A 72 -0.37 14.21 -2.03
C VAL A 72 -0.52 15.71 -2.24
N VAL A 73 -1.39 16.33 -1.45
CA VAL A 73 -1.57 17.79 -1.42
C VAL A 73 -0.69 18.36 -0.34
N LYS A 74 0.26 19.22 -0.71
CA LYS A 74 1.16 19.90 0.22
C LYS A 74 0.48 21.09 0.90
N LYS A 75 1.06 21.59 2.00
CA LYS A 75 0.59 22.79 2.72
C LYS A 75 0.45 24.04 1.83
N ASN A 76 1.29 24.16 0.80
CA ASN A 76 1.23 25.26 -0.17
C ASN A 76 0.20 25.05 -1.30
N GLY A 77 -0.63 23.98 -1.22
CA GLY A 77 -1.62 23.62 -2.23
C GLY A 77 -1.09 22.88 -3.46
N SER A 78 0.24 22.72 -3.59
CA SER A 78 0.80 21.94 -4.70
C SER A 78 0.49 20.45 -4.54
N ARG A 79 0.39 19.77 -5.69
CA ARG A 79 0.08 18.34 -5.76
C ARG A 79 1.26 17.58 -6.32
N GLU A 80 1.63 16.51 -5.66
CA GLU A 80 2.65 15.58 -6.15
C GLU A 80 2.16 14.13 -6.03
N MET A 81 2.78 13.23 -6.77
CA MET A 81 2.52 11.80 -6.64
C MET A 81 3.04 11.31 -5.30
N PHE A 82 2.28 10.41 -4.67
CA PHE A 82 2.75 9.73 -3.47
C PHE A 82 4.02 8.95 -3.78
N ASP A 83 5.08 9.24 -3.04
CA ASP A 83 6.38 8.60 -3.18
C ASP A 83 6.73 7.86 -1.90
N ARG A 84 6.62 6.54 -1.97
CA ARG A 84 6.98 5.62 -0.88
C ARG A 84 8.43 5.81 -0.40
N ASN A 85 9.36 6.11 -1.32
CA ASN A 85 10.76 6.30 -0.96
C ASN A 85 10.99 7.58 -0.16
N LYS A 86 10.24 8.65 -0.45
CA LYS A 86 10.27 9.87 0.37
C LYS A 86 9.82 9.58 1.80
N LEU A 87 8.73 8.83 1.96
CA LEU A 87 8.23 8.41 3.26
C LEU A 87 9.29 7.60 4.03
N ARG A 88 9.82 6.56 3.40
CA ARG A 88 10.86 5.70 3.96
C ARG A 88 12.10 6.49 4.38
N ASN A 89 12.60 7.37 3.53
CA ASN A 89 13.79 8.17 3.81
C ASN A 89 13.58 9.14 4.98
N GLY A 90 12.38 9.70 5.13
CA GLY A 90 12.00 10.50 6.29
C GLY A 90 12.05 9.71 7.59
N LEU A 91 11.50 8.49 7.58
CA LEU A 91 11.53 7.57 8.72
C LEU A 91 12.96 7.12 9.07
N VAL A 92 13.77 6.75 8.07
CA VAL A 92 15.19 6.36 8.29
C VAL A 92 15.96 7.47 9.00
N ARG A 93 15.81 8.73 8.59
CA ARG A 93 16.46 9.89 9.22
C ARG A 93 15.99 10.08 10.67
N ALA A 94 14.71 9.94 10.93
CA ALA A 94 14.18 10.06 12.29
C ALA A 94 14.67 8.96 13.21
N CYS A 95 14.79 7.74 12.68
CA CYS A 95 15.21 6.53 13.41
C CYS A 95 16.74 6.34 13.47
N GLU A 96 17.53 7.24 12.89
CA GLU A 96 18.99 7.11 12.86
C GLU A 96 19.60 7.02 14.27
N LYS A 97 20.51 6.06 14.49
CA LYS A 97 21.13 5.76 15.78
C LYS A 97 20.13 5.31 16.87
N ARG A 98 18.95 4.85 16.49
CA ARG A 98 17.99 4.19 17.38
C ARG A 98 18.00 2.69 17.10
N ASN A 99 17.61 1.89 18.09
CA ASN A 99 17.51 0.43 17.94
C ASN A 99 16.21 0.03 17.20
N ILE A 100 16.05 0.56 15.99
CA ILE A 100 14.90 0.30 15.12
C ILE A 100 15.39 -0.40 13.87
N SER A 101 14.86 -1.59 13.61
CA SER A 101 15.24 -2.39 12.45
C SER A 101 14.64 -1.83 11.16
N SER A 102 15.30 -2.11 10.03
CA SER A 102 14.74 -1.77 8.71
C SER A 102 13.38 -2.42 8.47
N ARG A 103 13.12 -3.58 9.06
CA ARG A 103 11.82 -4.26 8.97
C ARG A 103 10.72 -3.45 9.65
N GLN A 104 10.95 -2.92 10.85
CA GLN A 104 9.97 -2.07 11.53
C GLN A 104 9.67 -0.79 10.76
N ILE A 105 10.70 -0.19 10.12
CA ILE A 105 10.48 0.97 9.23
C ILE A 105 9.59 0.59 8.04
N GLU A 106 9.83 -0.56 7.41
CA GLU A 106 8.99 -1.03 6.30
C GLU A 106 7.56 -1.36 6.74
N GLU A 107 7.37 -1.90 7.94
CA GLU A 107 6.05 -2.15 8.53
C GLU A 107 5.25 -0.85 8.70
N ILE A 108 5.89 0.23 9.19
CA ILE A 108 5.28 1.55 9.28
C ILE A 108 4.91 2.09 7.89
N VAL A 109 5.85 2.03 6.92
CA VAL A 109 5.60 2.48 5.55
C VAL A 109 4.41 1.74 4.94
N ASN A 110 4.34 0.42 5.11
CA ASN A 110 3.25 -0.41 4.62
C ASN A 110 1.92 -0.08 5.30
N SER A 111 1.93 0.14 6.62
CA SER A 111 0.74 0.50 7.41
C SER A 111 0.17 1.83 6.93
N VAL A 112 1.01 2.86 6.82
CA VAL A 112 0.62 4.20 6.37
C VAL A 112 0.11 4.16 4.93
N GLU A 113 0.83 3.52 4.01
CA GLU A 113 0.42 3.41 2.61
C GLU A 113 -0.94 2.71 2.48
N ARG A 114 -1.14 1.60 3.20
CA ARG A 114 -2.39 0.86 3.20
C ARG A 114 -3.55 1.71 3.73
N THR A 115 -3.36 2.42 4.84
CA THR A 115 -4.40 3.28 5.42
C THR A 115 -4.81 4.38 4.45
N VAL A 116 -3.82 5.06 3.86
CA VAL A 116 -4.06 6.15 2.90
C VAL A 116 -4.78 5.65 1.64
N ARG A 117 -4.42 4.47 1.13
CA ARG A 117 -5.08 3.88 -0.05
C ARG A 117 -6.49 3.38 0.24
N ASN A 118 -6.74 2.85 1.45
CA ASN A 118 -8.05 2.34 1.83
C ASN A 118 -9.10 3.45 2.02
N GLU A 119 -8.69 4.67 2.30
CA GLU A 119 -9.61 5.82 2.39
C GLU A 119 -10.27 6.20 1.05
N LEU A 120 -9.95 5.48 -0.06
CA LEU A 120 -10.50 5.66 -1.41
C LEU A 120 -10.41 7.09 -1.97
N LYS A 121 -9.62 7.94 -1.35
CA LYS A 121 -9.38 9.32 -1.80
C LYS A 121 -8.24 9.32 -2.80
N GLN A 122 -8.46 9.95 -3.95
CA GLN A 122 -7.40 10.15 -4.95
C GLN A 122 -6.38 11.19 -4.51
N GLU A 123 -6.75 12.07 -3.57
CA GLU A 123 -5.90 13.13 -3.03
C GLU A 123 -5.91 13.07 -1.49
N VAL A 124 -4.72 13.09 -0.90
CA VAL A 124 -4.52 13.05 0.55
C VAL A 124 -3.63 14.21 0.98
N PRO A 125 -4.04 15.01 1.99
CA PRO A 125 -3.19 16.05 2.56
C PRO A 125 -1.91 15.46 3.18
N THR A 126 -0.78 16.13 2.99
CA THR A 126 0.49 15.75 3.65
C THR A 126 0.32 15.59 5.15
N GLU A 127 -0.54 16.41 5.77
CA GLU A 127 -0.82 16.40 7.21
C GLU A 127 -1.40 15.06 7.70
N VAL A 128 -2.25 14.43 6.91
CA VAL A 128 -2.81 13.11 7.25
C VAL A 128 -1.69 12.07 7.29
N ILE A 129 -0.84 12.06 6.26
CA ILE A 129 0.30 11.13 6.18
C ILE A 129 1.25 11.33 7.37
N GLY A 130 1.58 12.58 7.68
CA GLY A 130 2.48 12.89 8.79
C GLY A 130 1.90 12.50 10.16
N ASN A 131 0.60 12.70 10.37
CA ASN A 131 -0.06 12.28 11.60
C ASN A 131 -0.04 10.76 11.77
N LEU A 132 -0.32 10.00 10.71
CA LEU A 132 -0.23 8.54 10.73
C LEU A 132 1.18 8.05 11.08
N ILE A 133 2.22 8.69 10.49
CA ILE A 133 3.61 8.36 10.83
C ILE A 133 3.90 8.66 12.30
N MET A 134 3.47 9.81 12.80
CA MET A 134 3.68 10.21 14.20
C MET A 134 3.00 9.25 15.17
N GLU A 135 1.80 8.76 14.87
CA GLU A 135 1.12 7.75 15.68
C GLU A 135 1.90 6.44 15.77
N GLU A 136 2.45 5.97 14.64
CA GLU A 136 3.27 4.76 14.63
C GLU A 136 4.62 4.94 15.35
N LEU A 137 5.30 6.07 15.12
CA LEU A 137 6.56 6.38 15.80
C LEU A 137 6.38 6.56 17.30
N ARG A 138 5.27 7.12 17.74
CA ARG A 138 4.96 7.30 19.16
C ARG A 138 4.92 5.99 19.91
N LYS A 139 4.38 4.93 19.30
CA LYS A 139 4.33 3.57 19.86
C LYS A 139 5.70 2.90 19.85
N LEU A 140 6.53 3.22 18.85
CA LEU A 140 7.79 2.53 18.60
C LEU A 140 8.96 3.15 19.38
N ASP A 141 9.15 4.46 19.29
CA ASP A 141 10.29 5.17 19.90
C ASP A 141 10.01 6.67 20.03
N GLN A 142 9.97 7.16 21.26
CA GLN A 142 9.67 8.56 21.56
C GLN A 142 10.70 9.54 21.01
N VAL A 143 11.98 9.14 20.92
CA VAL A 143 13.04 10.01 20.36
C VAL A 143 12.90 10.14 18.85
N ALA A 144 12.62 9.03 18.16
CA ALA A 144 12.33 9.05 16.73
C ALA A 144 11.07 9.89 16.43
N TYR A 145 10.04 9.79 17.26
CA TYR A 145 8.87 10.65 17.18
C TYR A 145 9.23 12.13 17.26
N VAL A 146 9.97 12.55 18.30
CA VAL A 146 10.35 13.94 18.51
C VAL A 146 11.17 14.49 17.33
N ARG A 147 12.10 13.69 16.80
CA ARG A 147 12.89 14.06 15.63
C ARG A 147 12.03 14.24 14.39
N PHE A 148 11.10 13.34 14.16
CA PHE A 148 10.18 13.46 13.02
C PHE A 148 9.27 14.67 13.20
N ALA A 149 8.68 14.86 14.38
CA ALA A 149 7.80 15.96 14.71
C ALA A 149 8.50 17.32 14.55
N SER A 150 9.78 17.43 14.94
CA SER A 150 10.56 18.69 14.85
C SER A 150 10.70 19.20 13.41
N VAL A 151 10.77 18.29 12.45
CA VAL A 151 10.84 18.66 11.02
C VAL A 151 9.45 18.83 10.43
N TYR A 152 8.53 17.93 10.80
CA TYR A 152 7.22 17.85 10.16
C TYR A 152 6.25 18.93 10.63
N ARG A 153 6.19 19.23 11.95
CA ARG A 153 5.26 20.20 12.55
C ARG A 153 5.70 21.65 12.37
N GLU A 154 6.96 21.91 12.01
CA GLU A 154 7.48 23.27 11.82
C GLU A 154 7.13 24.16 13.03
N PHE A 155 7.59 23.76 14.23
CA PHE A 155 7.31 24.52 15.45
C PHE A 155 7.74 25.98 15.30
N LYS A 156 6.80 26.90 15.57
CA LYS A 156 7.03 28.34 15.43
C LYS A 156 7.90 28.90 16.55
N ASP A 157 7.85 28.30 17.72
CA ASP A 157 8.54 28.73 18.93
C ASP A 157 8.88 27.51 19.84
N LEU A 158 9.74 27.79 20.81
CA LEU A 158 10.19 26.79 21.78
C LEU A 158 9.04 26.33 22.69
N SER A 159 8.08 27.19 22.99
CA SER A 159 6.94 26.87 23.86
C SER A 159 6.04 25.82 23.24
N SER A 160 5.76 25.93 21.94
CA SER A 160 4.99 24.95 21.18
C SER A 160 5.67 23.57 21.16
N PHE A 161 7.00 23.56 21.06
CA PHE A 161 7.80 22.32 21.11
C PHE A 161 7.77 21.70 22.51
N MET A 162 7.92 22.50 23.57
CA MET A 162 7.85 22.04 24.97
C MET A 162 6.48 21.41 25.29
N ASN A 163 5.40 22.06 24.86
CA ASN A 163 4.04 21.52 25.05
C ASN A 163 3.84 20.14 24.42
N GLU A 164 4.45 19.93 23.24
CA GLU A 164 4.41 18.60 22.58
C GLU A 164 5.16 17.54 23.40
N LEU A 165 6.34 17.89 23.94
CA LEU A 165 7.12 17.01 24.81
C LEU A 165 6.37 16.67 26.10
N GLU A 166 5.76 17.66 26.75
CA GLU A 166 4.94 17.40 27.94
C GLU A 166 3.77 16.47 27.67
N THR A 167 3.11 16.63 26.53
CA THR A 167 2.01 15.75 26.10
C THR A 167 2.49 14.30 25.92
N LEU A 168 3.68 14.11 25.34
CA LEU A 168 4.29 12.80 25.22
C LEU A 168 4.61 12.17 26.56
N MET A 169 5.18 12.94 27.48
CA MET A 169 5.55 12.47 28.82
C MET A 169 4.32 12.08 29.67
N LYS A 170 3.22 12.81 29.53
CA LYS A 170 1.95 12.50 30.22
C LYS A 170 1.35 11.20 29.73
N ASN A 171 1.33 11.00 28.42
CA ASN A 171 0.74 9.80 27.80
C ASN A 171 1.60 8.53 27.98
N GLY A 172 2.93 8.67 28.11
CA GLY A 172 3.84 7.55 28.40
C GLY A 172 3.75 6.99 29.83
N LYS A 173 3.10 7.70 30.75
CA LYS A 173 2.91 7.23 32.14
C LYS A 173 1.65 6.38 32.35
N THR A 174 0.71 6.38 31.43
CA THR A 174 -0.54 5.61 31.54
C THR A 174 -0.43 4.17 31.08
N GLU A 175 0.61 3.78 30.34
CA GLU A 175 0.78 2.40 29.85
C GLU A 175 1.72 1.53 30.71
N GLY A 176 2.23 2.06 31.85
CA GLY A 176 3.24 1.41 32.69
C GLY A 176 2.75 0.80 34.03
N THR A 177 1.43 0.77 34.33
CA THR A 177 0.96 0.43 35.70
C THR A 177 0.13 -0.86 35.84
N ASP A 178 0.02 -1.69 34.79
CA ASP A 178 -0.73 -2.95 34.90
C ASP A 178 0.14 -4.20 34.69
N SER A 179 1.27 -4.33 35.39
CA SER A 179 2.03 -5.58 35.41
C SER A 179 2.81 -5.78 36.70
N LYS A 180 2.14 -5.71 37.87
CA LYS A 180 2.67 -6.29 39.13
C LYS A 180 1.52 -6.36 40.14
N ASN A 181 0.83 -7.50 40.19
CA ASN A 181 0.30 -8.14 41.39
C ASN A 181 -0.53 -9.33 40.95
N ASP A 182 0.09 -10.48 40.95
CA ASP A 182 -0.55 -11.75 41.32
C ASP A 182 0.54 -12.82 41.41
N GLN A 183 1.23 -12.83 42.54
CA GLN A 183 1.86 -14.04 43.10
C GLN A 183 1.87 -13.87 44.63
N ASN A 184 0.85 -14.45 45.23
CA ASN A 184 0.96 -15.00 46.60
C ASN A 184 0.00 -16.18 46.72
#